data_13eda29832ca9366123b8dc5f73dfa20
#
_entry.id   13eda29832ca9366123b8dc5f73dfa20
#
_cell.length_a   1.000
_cell.length_b   1.000
_cell.length_c   1.000
_cell.angle_alpha   90.00
_cell.angle_beta   90.00
_cell.angle_gamma   90.00
#
_symmetry.space_group_name_H-M   'P 1'
#
loop_
_entity.id
_entity.type
_entity.pdbx_description
1 polymer ?
#
loop_
_entity_poly.entity_id
_entity_poly.type
_entity_poly.pdbx_seq_one_letter_code
_entity_poly.pdbx_strand_id
1 'polypeptide(L)'
;MATKEELREALNDYMTRGQANERVRRTMKDWNCLMHIQATDVDAAFTVDIKGGALRPVEDGLRDTPDLIVRGSSEDLANIFWGDENPASNYMQGAIQTQGSQEDIMRLDAMALFIFLDK
;
A
#
# COMPACT_ATOMS: atom_id res chain seq x y z
N MET A 1 18.60 0.95 3.77
CA MET A 1 17.64 0.41 2.78
C MET A 1 16.94 -0.81 3.36
N ALA A 2 15.64 -0.93 3.10
CA ALA A 2 14.91 -2.14 3.46
C ALA A 2 15.11 -3.20 2.38
N THR A 3 15.12 -4.47 2.79
CA THR A 3 15.27 -5.59 1.85
C THR A 3 13.88 -5.94 1.23
N LYS A 4 13.91 -6.75 0.18
CA LYS A 4 12.69 -7.26 -0.43
C LYS A 4 11.85 -8.06 0.57
N GLU A 5 12.49 -8.89 1.40
CA GLU A 5 11.81 -9.67 2.43
C GLU A 5 11.17 -8.79 3.48
N GLU A 6 11.86 -7.74 3.92
CA GLU A 6 11.32 -6.78 4.87
C GLU A 6 10.10 -6.07 4.30
N LEU A 7 10.15 -5.67 3.03
CA LEU A 7 9.02 -5.04 2.36
C LEU A 7 7.83 -6.01 2.25
N ARG A 8 8.10 -7.27 1.90
CA ARG A 8 7.03 -8.27 1.82
C ARG A 8 6.36 -8.46 3.18
N GLU A 9 7.15 -8.56 4.24
CA GLU A 9 6.61 -8.71 5.60
C GLU A 9 5.81 -7.48 6.01
N ALA A 10 6.32 -6.29 5.74
CA ALA A 10 5.64 -5.04 6.05
C ALA A 10 4.30 -4.94 5.32
N LEU A 11 4.28 -5.27 4.03
CA LEU A 11 3.07 -5.26 3.21
C LEU A 11 2.05 -6.27 3.69
N ASN A 12 2.48 -7.49 3.99
CA ASN A 12 1.56 -8.53 4.47
C ASN A 12 1.00 -8.19 5.84
N ASP A 13 1.80 -7.61 6.73
CA ASP A 13 1.33 -7.12 8.01
C ASP A 13 0.30 -5.99 7.81
N TYR A 14 0.58 -5.07 6.88
CA TYR A 14 -0.31 -3.98 6.52
C TYR A 14 -1.66 -4.51 6.01
N MET A 15 -1.63 -5.50 5.11
CA MET A 15 -2.85 -6.12 4.59
C MET A 15 -3.65 -6.80 5.71
N THR A 16 -2.97 -7.48 6.62
CA THR A 16 -3.62 -8.13 7.77
C THR A 16 -4.29 -7.12 8.68
N ARG A 17 -3.60 -6.03 8.99
CA ARG A 17 -4.16 -4.95 9.82
C ARG A 17 -5.32 -4.26 9.13
N GLY A 18 -5.21 -4.04 7.81
CA GLY A 18 -6.30 -3.45 7.04
C GLY A 18 -7.54 -4.33 7.03
N GLN A 19 -7.36 -5.64 6.85
CA GLN A 19 -8.46 -6.58 6.83
C GLN A 19 -9.16 -6.67 8.19
N ALA A 20 -8.42 -6.46 9.28
CA ALA A 20 -8.96 -6.47 10.64
C ALA A 20 -9.60 -5.13 11.04
N ASN A 21 -9.35 -4.06 10.27
CA ASN A 21 -9.83 -2.73 10.57
C ASN A 21 -11.25 -2.53 10.02
N GLU A 22 -12.21 -2.28 10.91
CA GLU A 22 -13.61 -2.12 10.52
C GLU A 22 -13.83 -0.94 9.58
N ARG A 23 -13.16 0.18 9.81
CA ARG A 23 -13.28 1.37 8.94
C ARG A 23 -12.77 1.06 7.54
N VAL A 24 -11.65 0.35 7.43
CA VAL A 24 -11.10 -0.06 6.14
C VAL A 24 -12.07 -0.97 5.42
N ARG A 25 -12.57 -2.01 6.07
CA ARG A 25 -13.52 -2.94 5.45
C ARG A 25 -14.77 -2.22 4.96
N ARG A 26 -15.29 -1.29 5.75
CA ARG A 26 -16.52 -0.55 5.43
C ARG A 26 -16.28 0.41 4.27
N THR A 27 -15.17 1.14 4.29
CA THR A 27 -14.85 2.16 3.27
C THR A 27 -14.45 1.53 1.95
N MET A 28 -13.79 0.36 1.99
CA MET A 28 -13.26 -0.30 0.78
C MET A 28 -14.16 -1.40 0.23
N LYS A 29 -15.36 -1.54 0.76
CA LYS A 29 -16.26 -2.67 0.52
C LYS A 29 -16.43 -3.06 -0.95
N ASP A 30 -16.53 -2.09 -1.85
CA ASP A 30 -16.76 -2.34 -3.27
C ASP A 30 -15.54 -2.02 -4.13
N TRP A 31 -14.38 -1.90 -3.49
CA TRP A 31 -13.17 -1.51 -4.20
C TRP A 31 -12.53 -2.69 -4.93
N ASN A 32 -12.29 -2.52 -6.22
CA ASN A 32 -11.53 -3.45 -7.04
C ASN A 32 -10.36 -2.67 -7.60
N CYS A 33 -9.14 -3.10 -7.27
CA CYS A 33 -7.94 -2.37 -7.69
C CYS A 33 -6.76 -3.34 -7.80
N LEU A 34 -6.11 -3.32 -8.95
CA LEU A 34 -4.83 -4.00 -9.10
C LEU A 34 -3.75 -2.94 -8.91
N MET A 35 -2.97 -3.10 -7.85
CA MET A 35 -1.96 -2.13 -7.45
C MET A 35 -0.56 -2.70 -7.64
N HIS A 36 0.34 -1.90 -8.22
CA HIS A 36 1.76 -2.23 -8.28
C HIS A 36 2.50 -1.38 -7.26
N ILE A 37 3.32 -2.02 -6.43
CA ILE A 37 4.17 -1.33 -5.45
C ILE A 37 5.61 -1.57 -5.87
N GLN A 38 6.35 -0.48 -6.11
CA GLN A 38 7.69 -0.53 -6.67
C GLN A 38 8.66 0.26 -5.81
N ALA A 39 9.71 -0.40 -5.33
CA ALA A 39 10.83 0.28 -4.69
C ALA A 39 11.73 0.88 -5.77
N THR A 40 12.23 2.09 -5.53
CA THR A 40 13.06 2.81 -6.52
C THR A 40 14.55 2.58 -6.33
N ASP A 41 14.96 2.05 -5.20
CA ASP A 41 16.39 1.90 -4.82
C ASP A 41 16.84 0.44 -4.70
N VAL A 42 15.91 -0.52 -4.68
CA VAL A 42 16.22 -1.94 -4.63
C VAL A 42 15.34 -2.68 -5.63
N ASP A 43 15.75 -3.88 -6.01
CA ASP A 43 14.97 -4.72 -6.94
C ASP A 43 13.86 -5.43 -6.17
N ALA A 44 12.81 -4.65 -5.85
CA ALA A 44 11.65 -5.18 -5.13
C ALA A 44 10.37 -4.55 -5.70
N ALA A 45 9.47 -5.39 -6.15
CA ALA A 45 8.19 -4.98 -6.70
C ALA A 45 7.14 -6.03 -6.34
N PHE A 46 5.91 -5.55 -6.08
CA PHE A 46 4.82 -6.42 -5.62
C PHE A 46 3.51 -6.05 -6.30
N THR A 47 2.65 -7.03 -6.44
CA THR A 47 1.29 -6.83 -6.92
C THR A 47 0.31 -7.05 -5.76
N VAL A 48 -0.60 -6.09 -5.58
CA VAL A 48 -1.70 -6.18 -4.62
C VAL A 48 -2.99 -6.25 -5.42
N ASP A 49 -3.70 -7.37 -5.30
CA ASP A 49 -4.94 -7.60 -6.03
C ASP A 49 -6.11 -7.48 -5.06
N ILE A 50 -6.80 -6.35 -5.10
CA ILE A 50 -7.94 -6.06 -4.23
C ILE A 50 -9.22 -6.34 -5.01
N LYS A 51 -10.06 -7.24 -4.49
CA LYS A 51 -11.36 -7.58 -5.09
C LYS A 51 -12.43 -7.52 -4.03
N GLY A 52 -13.44 -6.67 -4.28
CA GLY A 52 -14.53 -6.47 -3.32
C GLY A 52 -14.03 -5.99 -1.96
N GLY A 53 -12.95 -5.21 -1.94
CA GLY A 53 -12.35 -4.70 -0.71
C GLY A 53 -11.53 -5.73 0.08
N ALA A 54 -11.38 -6.96 -0.43
CA ALA A 54 -10.60 -7.98 0.28
C ALA A 54 -9.10 -7.74 0.11
N LEU A 55 -8.40 -7.61 1.23
CA LEU A 55 -6.95 -7.41 1.28
C LEU A 55 -6.28 -8.77 1.51
N ARG A 56 -5.53 -9.21 0.52
CA ARG A 56 -4.87 -10.53 0.53
C ARG A 56 -3.36 -10.37 0.56
N PRO A 57 -2.61 -11.44 0.90
CA PRO A 57 -1.15 -11.37 0.84
C PRO A 57 -0.67 -10.89 -0.52
N VAL A 58 0.42 -10.12 -0.51
CA VAL A 58 0.97 -9.58 -1.75
C VAL A 58 1.64 -10.66 -2.58
N GLU A 59 1.69 -10.44 -3.90
CA GLU A 59 2.38 -11.32 -4.84
C GLU A 59 3.72 -10.70 -5.20
N ASP A 60 4.75 -11.51 -5.32
CA ASP A 60 6.04 -11.04 -5.78
C ASP A 60 5.99 -10.71 -7.27
N GLY A 61 6.64 -9.61 -7.64
CA GLY A 61 6.70 -9.18 -9.02
C GLY A 61 5.45 -8.42 -9.46
N LEU A 62 5.47 -7.98 -10.70
CA LEU A 62 4.39 -7.19 -11.29
C LEU A 62 3.69 -8.03 -12.35
N ARG A 63 2.36 -8.06 -12.30
CA ARG A 63 1.54 -8.73 -13.32
C ARG A 63 0.40 -7.83 -13.76
N ASP A 64 0.00 -8.01 -15.00
CA ASP A 64 -1.12 -7.31 -15.62
C ASP A 64 -0.94 -5.79 -15.64
N THR A 65 -1.93 -5.09 -16.15
CA THR A 65 -1.93 -3.63 -16.18
C THR A 65 -2.50 -3.08 -14.88
N PRO A 66 -1.76 -2.26 -14.13
CA PRO A 66 -2.23 -1.78 -12.84
C PRO A 66 -3.25 -0.66 -12.99
N ASP A 67 -4.18 -0.61 -12.03
CA ASP A 67 -5.08 0.53 -11.85
C ASP A 67 -4.37 1.63 -11.05
N LEU A 68 -3.43 1.24 -10.20
CA LEU A 68 -2.72 2.16 -9.31
C LEU A 68 -1.27 1.73 -9.18
N ILE A 69 -0.36 2.69 -9.23
CA ILE A 69 1.08 2.46 -9.05
C ILE A 69 1.55 3.27 -7.85
N VAL A 70 2.28 2.63 -6.94
CA VAL A 70 2.88 3.27 -5.77
C VAL A 70 4.39 3.07 -5.84
N ARG A 71 5.13 4.17 -5.80
CA ARG A 71 6.60 4.16 -5.89
C ARG A 71 7.22 4.95 -4.75
N GLY A 72 8.33 4.44 -4.25
CA GLY A 72 9.11 5.14 -3.24
C GLY A 72 10.37 4.34 -2.92
N SER A 73 11.25 4.92 -2.10
CA SER A 73 12.40 4.17 -1.63
C SER A 73 11.93 3.01 -0.75
N SER A 74 12.73 1.96 -0.66
CA SER A 74 12.40 0.81 0.17
C SER A 74 12.16 1.21 1.62
N GLU A 75 12.96 2.15 2.14
CA GLU A 75 12.83 2.61 3.52
C GLU A 75 11.54 3.40 3.73
N ASP A 76 11.20 4.31 2.82
CA ASP A 76 9.97 5.10 2.93
C ASP A 76 8.73 4.20 2.83
N LEU A 77 8.74 3.24 1.91
CA LEU A 77 7.65 2.27 1.80
C LEU A 77 7.50 1.44 3.07
N ALA A 78 8.62 0.93 3.61
CA ALA A 78 8.60 0.14 4.83
C ALA A 78 8.08 0.94 6.02
N ASN A 79 8.49 2.19 6.16
CA ASN A 79 8.04 3.05 7.25
C ASN A 79 6.53 3.27 7.22
N ILE A 80 5.95 3.44 6.03
CA ILE A 80 4.50 3.59 5.89
C ILE A 80 3.79 2.27 6.21
N PHE A 81 4.24 1.17 5.62
CA PHE A 81 3.54 -0.11 5.78
C PHE A 81 3.68 -0.69 7.19
N TRP A 82 4.81 -0.46 7.87
CA TRP A 82 4.93 -0.79 9.28
C TRP A 82 4.15 0.17 10.21
N GLY A 83 3.78 1.34 9.69
CA GLY A 83 3.07 2.35 10.46
C GLY A 83 3.98 3.22 11.33
N ASP A 84 5.25 3.31 10.99
CA ASP A 84 6.21 4.12 11.73
C ASP A 84 6.10 5.60 11.38
N GLU A 85 5.54 5.92 10.22
CA GLU A 85 5.35 7.30 9.78
C GLU A 85 3.92 7.54 9.35
N ASN A 86 3.45 8.78 9.58
CA ASN A 86 2.14 9.21 9.09
C ASN A 86 2.16 9.30 7.57
N PRO A 87 1.27 8.59 6.87
CA PRO A 87 1.24 8.62 5.40
C PRO A 87 1.15 10.04 4.82
N ALA A 88 0.39 10.92 5.45
CA ALA A 88 0.24 12.30 4.99
C ALA A 88 1.58 13.05 4.91
N SER A 89 2.46 12.83 5.89
CA SER A 89 3.78 13.48 5.89
C SER A 89 4.62 13.07 4.68
N ASN A 90 4.58 11.79 4.32
CA ASN A 90 5.36 11.28 3.19
C ASN A 90 4.84 11.79 1.86
N TYR A 91 3.52 11.88 1.70
CA TYR A 91 2.94 12.44 0.48
C TYR A 91 3.27 13.92 0.33
N MET A 92 3.21 14.69 1.42
CA MET A 92 3.54 16.11 1.41
C MET A 92 5.01 16.36 1.05
N GLN A 93 5.91 15.45 1.43
CA GLN A 93 7.33 15.56 1.12
C GLN A 93 7.69 14.98 -0.25
N GLY A 94 6.73 14.35 -0.94
CA GLY A 94 6.98 13.71 -2.22
C GLY A 94 7.80 12.43 -2.14
N ALA A 95 7.93 11.84 -0.94
CA ALA A 95 8.70 10.62 -0.74
C ALA A 95 8.03 9.41 -1.38
N ILE A 96 6.70 9.40 -1.41
CA ILE A 96 5.92 8.35 -2.06
C ILE A 96 5.15 8.99 -3.21
N GLN A 97 5.24 8.36 -4.38
CA GLN A 97 4.54 8.83 -5.57
C GLN A 97 3.46 7.82 -5.94
N THR A 98 2.28 8.32 -6.28
CA THR A 98 1.16 7.50 -6.72
C THR A 98 0.73 7.92 -8.11
N GLN A 99 0.30 6.94 -8.91
CA GLN A 99 -0.18 7.16 -10.26
C GLN A 99 -1.39 6.27 -10.50
N GLY A 100 -2.52 6.89 -10.87
CA GLY A 100 -3.77 6.18 -11.11
C GLY A 100 -4.93 7.16 -11.09
N SER A 101 -6.16 6.64 -11.04
CA SER A 101 -7.32 7.50 -10.94
C SER A 101 -7.36 8.21 -9.58
N GLN A 102 -7.96 9.39 -9.56
CA GLN A 102 -8.11 10.13 -8.31
C GLN A 102 -8.92 9.34 -7.28
N GLU A 103 -9.94 8.62 -7.73
CA GLU A 103 -10.73 7.79 -6.83
C GLU A 103 -9.90 6.71 -6.15
N ASP A 104 -9.07 5.99 -6.91
CA ASP A 104 -8.22 4.94 -6.34
C ASP A 104 -7.18 5.52 -5.40
N ILE A 105 -6.59 6.65 -5.75
CA ILE A 105 -5.61 7.34 -4.89
C ILE A 105 -6.27 7.76 -3.58
N MET A 106 -7.47 8.32 -3.64
CA MET A 106 -8.20 8.73 -2.44
C MET A 106 -8.54 7.54 -1.54
N ARG A 107 -8.92 6.41 -2.13
CA ARG A 107 -9.20 5.20 -1.36
C ARG A 107 -7.94 4.66 -0.68
N LEU A 108 -6.81 4.67 -1.39
CA LEU A 108 -5.54 4.25 -0.81
C LEU A 108 -5.15 5.17 0.35
N ASP A 109 -5.30 6.48 0.19
CA ASP A 109 -4.98 7.45 1.23
C ASP A 109 -5.86 7.25 2.47
N ALA A 110 -7.15 7.01 2.28
CA ALA A 110 -8.08 6.75 3.38
C ALA A 110 -7.72 5.45 4.11
N MET A 111 -7.40 4.39 3.37
CA MET A 111 -6.99 3.12 3.94
C MET A 111 -5.72 3.28 4.77
N ALA A 112 -4.72 3.96 4.21
CA ALA A 112 -3.46 4.19 4.90
C ALA A 112 -3.65 4.95 6.21
N LEU A 113 -4.49 5.98 6.19
CA LEU A 113 -4.77 6.76 7.39
C LEU A 113 -5.49 5.93 8.46
N PHE A 114 -6.52 5.18 8.07
CA PHE A 114 -7.27 4.36 9.04
C PHE A 114 -6.38 3.29 9.69
N ILE A 115 -5.51 2.65 8.91
CA ILE A 115 -4.58 1.66 9.45
C ILE A 115 -3.57 2.33 10.40
N PHE A 116 -3.07 3.49 10.02
CA PHE A 116 -2.12 4.23 10.86
C PHE A 116 -2.75 4.64 12.19
N LEU A 117 -4.00 5.14 12.16
CA LEU A 117 -4.68 5.61 13.36
C LEU A 117 -5.08 4.48 14.33
N ASP A 118 -5.20 3.27 13.82
CA ASP A 118 -5.60 2.09 14.61
C ASP A 118 -4.41 1.41 15.30
N LYS A 119 -3.25 1.96 15.15
CA LYS A 119 -2.02 1.37 15.69
C LYS A 119 -1.80 1.65 17.18
#